data_1330a3d603e80d9fda58bcd31bb9a01e
#
_entry.id   1330a3d603e80d9fda58bcd31bb9a01e
#
_cell.length_a   1.000
_cell.length_b   1.000
_cell.length_c   1.000
_cell.angle_alpha   90.00
_cell.angle_beta   90.00
_cell.angle_gamma   90.00
#
_symmetry.space_group_name_H-M   'P 1'
#
loop_
_entity.id
_entity.type
_entity.pdbx_description
1 polymer ?
#
loop_
_entity_poly.entity_id
_entity_poly.type
_entity_poly.pdbx_seq_one_letter_code
_entity_poly.pdbx_strand_id
1 'polypeptide(L)'
;MDNVKRVARRIATVRLFKDENDKLNNNIAQVGGEVLLVSNFTLCDRKGGGGARPDFTLSAPKDKAIELYQALQAELINEYGLQVKMGRFAEHMEIYTVLDGPINLVQEY
;
A
#
# COMPACT_ATOMS: atom_id res chain seq x y z
N MET A 1 -9.41 -8.88 -9.12
CA MET A 1 -10.19 -7.80 -8.50
C MET A 1 -10.64 -8.08 -7.06
N ASP A 2 -10.90 -9.31 -6.70
CA ASP A 2 -11.26 -9.62 -5.30
C ASP A 2 -10.17 -9.23 -4.31
N ASN A 3 -8.91 -9.45 -4.68
CA ASN A 3 -7.79 -9.05 -3.83
C ASN A 3 -7.68 -7.53 -3.68
N VAL A 4 -7.98 -6.77 -4.72
CA VAL A 4 -8.00 -5.30 -4.64
C VAL A 4 -9.02 -4.84 -3.61
N LYS A 5 -10.22 -5.41 -3.60
CA LYS A 5 -11.26 -5.07 -2.62
C LYS A 5 -10.85 -5.43 -1.20
N ARG A 6 -10.21 -6.57 -1.03
CA ARG A 6 -9.73 -7.03 0.28
C ARG A 6 -8.62 -6.12 0.81
N VAL A 7 -7.67 -5.74 -0.04
CA VAL A 7 -6.58 -4.83 0.33
C VAL A 7 -7.14 -3.45 0.68
N ALA A 8 -8.03 -2.91 -0.16
CA ALA A 8 -8.65 -1.62 0.09
C ALA A 8 -9.39 -1.58 1.42
N ARG A 9 -10.16 -2.63 1.69
CA ARG A 9 -10.87 -2.75 2.97
C ARG A 9 -9.91 -2.76 4.14
N ARG A 10 -8.81 -3.50 4.04
CA ARG A 10 -7.82 -3.55 5.11
C ARG A 10 -7.18 -2.19 5.36
N ILE A 11 -6.79 -1.48 4.29
CA ILE A 11 -6.22 -0.14 4.40
C ILE A 11 -7.22 0.81 5.10
N ALA A 12 -8.47 0.78 4.68
CA ALA A 12 -9.49 1.69 5.19
C ALA A 12 -9.92 1.40 6.63
N THR A 13 -9.82 0.16 7.09
CA THR A 13 -10.40 -0.26 8.37
C THR A 13 -9.37 -0.57 9.45
N VAL A 14 -8.11 -0.78 9.10
CA VAL A 14 -7.08 -1.10 10.10
C VAL A 14 -6.90 0.05 11.09
N ARG A 15 -6.85 -0.28 12.35
CA ARG A 15 -6.76 0.71 13.45
C ARG A 15 -5.30 1.01 13.76
N LEU A 16 -4.71 1.92 12.99
CA LEU A 16 -3.30 2.29 13.10
C LEU A 16 -3.03 3.53 13.95
N PHE A 17 -4.07 4.26 14.30
CA PHE A 17 -3.94 5.55 14.97
C PHE A 17 -4.42 5.47 16.41
N LYS A 18 -3.67 6.11 17.29
CA LYS A 18 -3.99 6.10 18.72
C LYS A 18 -5.22 6.94 19.03
N ASP A 19 -6.00 6.49 20.00
CA ASP A 19 -7.08 7.26 20.59
C ASP A 19 -6.59 8.09 21.79
N GLU A 20 -7.50 8.73 22.49
CA GLU A 20 -7.18 9.53 23.68
C GLU A 20 -6.61 8.73 24.84
N ASN A 21 -6.73 7.41 24.82
CA ASN A 21 -6.17 6.50 25.80
C ASN A 21 -4.83 5.88 25.36
N ASP A 22 -4.22 6.42 24.30
CA ASP A 22 -2.95 5.94 23.73
C ASP A 22 -3.02 4.50 23.21
N LYS A 23 -4.20 4.06 22.77
CA LYS A 23 -4.46 2.73 22.22
C LYS A 23 -4.69 2.82 20.71
N LEU A 24 -4.12 1.87 19.95
CA LEU A 24 -4.42 1.75 18.52
C LEU A 24 -5.90 1.39 18.33
N ASN A 25 -6.69 2.37 17.99
CA ASN A 25 -8.16 2.23 17.97
C ASN A 25 -8.82 2.95 16.80
N ASN A 26 -8.17 3.92 16.19
CA ASN A 26 -8.75 4.70 15.11
C ASN A 26 -8.20 4.30 13.75
N ASN A 27 -9.07 4.25 12.76
CA ASN A 27 -8.67 4.05 11.37
C ASN A 27 -8.36 5.38 10.68
N ILE A 28 -7.92 5.32 9.43
CA ILE A 28 -7.47 6.51 8.69
C ILE A 28 -8.59 7.54 8.47
N ALA A 29 -9.81 7.09 8.24
CA ALA A 29 -10.94 8.00 8.04
C ALA A 29 -11.29 8.76 9.32
N GLN A 30 -11.21 8.09 10.46
CA GLN A 30 -11.54 8.68 11.75
C GLN A 30 -10.59 9.81 12.14
N VAL A 31 -9.34 9.75 11.69
CA VAL A 31 -8.34 10.79 11.96
C VAL A 31 -8.18 11.79 10.81
N GLY A 32 -8.98 11.67 9.76
CA GLY A 32 -8.88 12.56 8.60
C GLY A 32 -7.58 12.41 7.81
N GLY A 33 -7.00 11.23 7.81
CA GLY A 33 -5.73 10.97 7.14
C GLY A 33 -5.87 10.76 5.63
N GLU A 34 -4.73 10.73 4.97
CA GLU A 34 -4.61 10.51 3.53
C GLU A 34 -3.73 9.31 3.24
N VAL A 35 -3.90 8.71 2.08
CA VAL A 35 -3.10 7.58 1.62
C VAL A 35 -2.12 8.04 0.56
N LEU A 36 -0.85 7.68 0.70
CA LEU A 36 0.12 7.74 -0.39
C LEU A 36 0.34 6.31 -0.89
N LEU A 37 -0.10 6.04 -2.12
CA LEU A 37 -0.02 4.73 -2.74
C LEU A 37 1.14 4.69 -3.73
N VAL A 38 2.11 3.83 -3.46
CA VAL A 38 3.32 3.71 -4.27
C VAL A 38 3.49 2.26 -4.71
N SER A 39 3.62 2.05 -6.02
CA SER A 39 3.94 0.74 -6.57
C SER A 39 5.42 0.42 -6.35
N ASN A 40 5.73 -0.83 -6.06
CA ASN A 40 7.12 -1.26 -5.91
C ASN A 40 7.29 -2.75 -6.23
N PHE A 41 7.76 -3.07 -7.43
CA PHE A 41 7.99 -4.45 -7.84
C PHE A 41 9.13 -5.12 -7.05
N THR A 42 10.02 -4.34 -6.42
CA THR A 42 11.13 -4.89 -5.66
C THR A 42 10.69 -5.64 -4.40
N LEU A 43 9.43 -5.45 -3.98
CA LEU A 43 8.84 -6.27 -2.92
C LEU A 43 8.64 -7.72 -3.34
N CYS A 44 8.74 -8.02 -4.63
CA CYS A 44 8.54 -9.36 -5.18
C CYS A 44 9.87 -10.13 -5.33
N ASP A 45 10.89 -9.80 -4.55
CA ASP A 45 12.14 -10.52 -4.57
C ASP A 45 11.91 -12.01 -4.25
N ARG A 46 12.43 -12.85 -5.12
CA ARG A 46 12.30 -14.30 -5.00
C ARG A 46 13.26 -14.82 -3.93
N LYS A 47 12.71 -15.20 -2.80
CA LYS A 47 13.48 -15.71 -1.67
C LYS A 47 14.23 -16.99 -2.05
N GLY A 48 15.56 -16.98 -1.82
CA GLY A 48 16.40 -18.14 -2.03
C GLY A 48 16.72 -18.45 -3.49
N GLY A 49 16.34 -17.59 -4.43
CA GLY A 49 16.44 -17.89 -5.86
C GLY A 49 17.58 -17.26 -6.61
N GLY A 50 18.16 -16.17 -6.15
CA GLY A 50 18.99 -15.33 -6.99
C GLY A 50 20.44 -15.13 -6.56
N GLY A 51 20.90 -15.79 -5.52
CA GLY A 51 22.22 -15.48 -4.97
C GLY A 51 22.28 -14.05 -4.46
N ALA A 52 23.32 -13.32 -4.81
CA ALA A 52 23.53 -11.94 -4.34
C ALA A 52 22.70 -10.90 -5.09
N ARG A 53 22.14 -11.25 -6.25
CA ARG A 53 21.27 -10.34 -7.00
C ARG A 53 19.82 -10.61 -6.70
N PRO A 54 19.00 -9.56 -6.47
CA PRO A 54 17.55 -9.76 -6.33
C PRO A 54 16.97 -10.32 -7.63
N ASP A 55 15.94 -11.14 -7.49
CA ASP A 55 15.21 -11.74 -8.59
C ASP A 55 13.74 -11.33 -8.49
N PHE A 56 13.26 -10.52 -9.42
CA PHE A 56 11.90 -9.99 -9.44
C PHE A 56 10.99 -10.69 -10.45
N THR A 57 11.35 -11.89 -10.91
CA THR A 57 10.58 -12.64 -11.91
C THR A 57 9.18 -13.02 -11.44
N LEU A 58 8.92 -13.01 -10.13
CA LEU A 58 7.60 -13.29 -9.56
C LEU A 58 6.65 -12.10 -9.61
N SER A 59 7.14 -10.90 -9.98
CA SER A 59 6.27 -9.73 -10.09
C SER A 59 5.27 -9.91 -11.23
N ALA A 60 4.09 -9.30 -11.09
CA ALA A 60 3.08 -9.34 -12.15
C ALA A 60 3.57 -8.63 -13.42
N PRO A 61 3.07 -9.04 -14.60
CA PRO A 61 3.32 -8.28 -15.82
C PRO A 61 2.90 -6.83 -15.66
N LYS A 62 3.62 -5.91 -16.33
CA LYS A 62 3.41 -4.46 -16.17
C LYS A 62 1.96 -4.04 -16.38
N ASP A 63 1.31 -4.53 -17.43
CA ASP A 63 -0.07 -4.14 -17.74
C ASP A 63 -1.04 -4.56 -16.63
N LYS A 64 -0.86 -5.76 -16.09
CA LYS A 64 -1.67 -6.28 -14.99
C LYS A 64 -1.43 -5.50 -13.71
N ALA A 65 -0.17 -5.19 -13.43
CA ALA A 65 0.21 -4.43 -12.25
C ALA A 65 -0.38 -3.01 -12.28
N ILE A 66 -0.34 -2.33 -13.41
CA ILE A 66 -0.95 -1.00 -13.59
C ILE A 66 -2.46 -1.08 -13.35
N GLU A 67 -3.13 -2.07 -13.95
CA GLU A 67 -4.56 -2.27 -13.78
C GLU A 67 -4.95 -2.39 -12.31
N LEU A 68 -4.23 -3.25 -11.56
CA LEU A 68 -4.52 -3.47 -10.15
C LEU A 68 -4.18 -2.24 -9.30
N TYR A 69 -3.10 -1.54 -9.61
CA TYR A 69 -2.69 -0.32 -8.94
C TYR A 69 -3.74 0.77 -9.06
N GLN A 70 -4.24 0.99 -10.28
CA GLN A 70 -5.31 1.97 -10.54
C GLN A 70 -6.65 1.53 -9.92
N ALA A 71 -6.94 0.24 -9.95
CA ALA A 71 -8.15 -0.30 -9.34
C ALA A 71 -8.14 -0.11 -7.82
N LEU A 72 -7.00 -0.27 -7.17
CA LEU A 72 -6.87 -0.04 -5.73
C LEU A 72 -7.11 1.43 -5.39
N GLN A 73 -6.54 2.35 -6.16
CA GLN A 73 -6.82 3.78 -5.99
C GLN A 73 -8.32 4.07 -6.10
N ALA A 74 -8.95 3.57 -7.15
CA ALA A 74 -10.37 3.79 -7.40
C ALA A 74 -11.23 3.23 -6.25
N GLU A 75 -10.93 2.05 -5.76
CA GLU A 75 -11.65 1.43 -4.65
C GLU A 75 -11.53 2.25 -3.36
N LEU A 76 -10.33 2.72 -3.04
CA LEU A 76 -10.10 3.54 -1.84
C LEU A 76 -10.86 4.87 -1.91
N ILE A 77 -10.93 5.49 -3.08
CA ILE A 77 -11.63 6.75 -3.28
C ILE A 77 -13.14 6.55 -3.31
N ASN A 78 -13.62 5.64 -4.16
CA ASN A 78 -15.05 5.50 -4.45
C ASN A 78 -15.82 4.80 -3.34
N GLU A 79 -15.24 3.76 -2.77
CA GLU A 79 -15.92 2.96 -1.74
C GLU A 79 -15.71 3.54 -0.34
N TYR A 80 -14.52 4.07 -0.05
CA TYR A 80 -14.17 4.52 1.30
C TYR A 80 -14.01 6.03 1.45
N GLY A 81 -14.13 6.78 0.36
CA GLY A 81 -14.06 8.24 0.41
C GLY A 81 -12.73 8.82 0.84
N LEU A 82 -11.65 8.05 0.70
CA LEU A 82 -10.33 8.49 1.14
C LEU A 82 -9.66 9.39 0.09
N GLN A 83 -8.81 10.28 0.56
CA GLN A 83 -7.90 11.01 -0.32
C GLN A 83 -6.68 10.14 -0.58
N VAL A 84 -6.43 9.86 -1.85
CA VAL A 84 -5.31 8.99 -2.27
C VAL A 84 -4.43 9.77 -3.23
N LYS A 85 -3.18 9.94 -2.84
CA LYS A 85 -2.14 10.45 -3.71
C LYS A 85 -1.27 9.29 -4.18
N MET A 86 -0.79 9.37 -5.40
CA MET A 86 -0.08 8.28 -6.04
C MET A 86 1.35 8.69 -6.38
N GLY A 87 2.27 7.72 -6.29
CA GLY A 87 3.55 7.83 -6.97
C GLY A 87 3.39 7.64 -8.48
N ARG A 88 4.51 7.63 -9.20
CA ARG A 88 4.51 7.35 -10.65
C ARG A 88 4.90 5.90 -10.88
N PHE A 89 4.01 5.16 -11.54
CA PHE A 89 4.20 3.74 -11.78
C PHE A 89 5.43 3.48 -12.66
N ALA A 90 6.24 2.50 -12.24
CA ALA A 90 7.45 2.04 -12.95
C ALA A 90 8.53 3.11 -13.13
N GLU A 91 8.47 4.22 -12.42
CA GLU A 91 9.50 5.26 -12.49
C GLU A 91 10.36 5.26 -11.23
N HIS A 92 11.61 5.67 -11.37
CA HIS A 92 12.50 5.89 -10.24
C HIS A 92 11.99 7.09 -9.44
N MET A 93 11.86 6.93 -8.13
CA MET A 93 11.37 8.00 -7.25
C MET A 93 12.29 8.16 -6.04
N GLU A 94 12.47 9.40 -5.63
CA GLU A 94 12.98 9.72 -4.31
C GLU A 94 11.80 10.10 -3.41
N ILE A 95 11.72 9.52 -2.23
CA ILE A 95 10.62 9.77 -1.30
C ILE A 95 11.18 10.45 -0.06
N TYR A 96 10.72 11.67 0.18
CA TYR A 96 11.10 12.45 1.35
C TYR A 96 9.95 12.38 2.35
N THR A 97 10.21 11.81 3.51
CA THR A 97 9.15 11.60 4.50
C THR A 97 9.71 11.66 5.93
N VAL A 98 8.85 11.98 6.86
CA VAL A 98 9.10 11.80 8.28
C VAL A 98 8.22 10.67 8.77
N LEU A 99 8.83 9.60 9.25
CA LEU A 99 8.12 8.45 9.79
C LEU A 99 7.86 8.67 11.27
N ASP A 100 6.59 8.75 11.63
CA ASP A 100 6.16 8.96 13.01
C ASP A 100 5.77 7.62 13.65
N GLY A 101 6.63 7.15 14.51
CA GLY A 101 6.55 5.83 15.08
C GLY A 101 7.59 4.89 14.49
N PRO A 102 7.49 4.43 13.27
CA PRO A 102 6.30 4.12 12.49
C PRO A 102 5.70 2.76 12.84
N ILE A 103 4.47 2.50 12.39
CA ILE A 103 3.89 1.16 12.44
C ILE A 103 3.94 0.59 11.02
N ASN A 104 4.70 -0.50 10.87
CA ASN A 104 4.90 -1.15 9.58
C ASN A 104 4.18 -2.49 9.57
N LEU A 105 3.28 -2.66 8.63
CA LEU A 105 2.54 -3.91 8.43
C LEU A 105 2.86 -4.48 7.06
N VAL A 106 3.15 -5.77 6.99
CA VAL A 106 3.35 -6.49 5.73
C VAL A 106 2.19 -7.45 5.56
N GLN A 107 1.50 -7.34 4.44
CA GLN A 107 0.34 -8.19 4.15
C GLN A 107 0.40 -8.65 2.70
N GLU A 108 0.15 -9.94 2.50
CA GLU A 108 0.09 -10.57 1.19
C GLU A 108 -1.31 -11.12 0.94
N TYR A 109 -1.79 -10.95 -0.29
CA TYR A 109 -3.11 -11.40 -0.70
C TYR A 109 -3.06 -12.21 -1.99
#